data_901e8406c32f660da16d7f38ced54ad3
#
_entry.id   901e8406c32f660da16d7f38ced54ad3
#
_cell.length_a   1.000
_cell.length_b   1.000
_cell.length_c   1.000
_cell.angle_alpha   90.00
_cell.angle_beta   90.00
_cell.angle_gamma   90.00
#
_symmetry.space_group_name_H-M   'P 1'
#
loop_
_entity.id
_entity.type
_entity.pdbx_description
1 polymer ?
#
loop_
_entity_poly.entity_id
_entity_poly.type
_entity_poly.pdbx_seq_one_letter_code
_entity_poly.pdbx_strand_id
1 'polypeptide(L)'
;EGERTRMEQKQITGPVKAERWNRETQSFEHTEGLLEALGFADWTALPRIISIVGAGGKTSTMYDLAEELVKKGARVLITTSTHIAKPKQYDLAVMPRLADLDVWMRSGNNTSPDRNVAEAGDYADGNSGGIRKNGGRILAAGKQAEGPDSTWKLTMPEDLGEEGVMQKLLKQFDVILIEADGSKRLPLKVPSETEPVLVPQTGLIIACAGLTAVGNQFGDTCFRFSSHGSWLHRNVDDAIGAEDMALILMDERGSRKGVNGRYYRVLLNQADTEKEQRLAEKIAGMLPLNLQTGCVRTTRTR
;
A
#
# COMPACT_ATOMS: atom_id res chain seq x y z
N GLU A 1 -30.69 14.00 17.88
CA GLU A 1 -30.78 14.60 16.52
C GLU A 1 -29.50 15.40 16.29
N GLY A 2 -28.49 14.81 15.75
CA GLY A 2 -27.22 15.42 15.45
C GLY A 2 -26.72 14.87 14.12
N GLU A 3 -26.85 15.67 13.07
CA GLU A 3 -26.21 15.44 11.78
C GLU A 3 -24.71 15.32 12.01
N ARG A 4 -24.19 14.09 11.98
CA ARG A 4 -22.77 13.84 11.80
C ARG A 4 -22.43 14.23 10.38
N THR A 5 -21.92 15.42 10.21
CA THR A 5 -21.38 15.95 8.96
C THR A 5 -20.39 14.95 8.40
N ARG A 6 -20.78 14.27 7.33
CA ARG A 6 -19.92 13.44 6.51
C ARG A 6 -18.90 14.38 5.88
N MET A 7 -17.70 14.49 6.46
CA MET A 7 -16.59 15.10 5.78
C MET A 7 -16.31 14.26 4.54
N GLU A 8 -16.72 14.76 3.40
CA GLU A 8 -16.27 14.26 2.11
C GLU A 8 -14.74 14.42 2.08
N GLN A 9 -14.02 13.31 2.28
CA GLN A 9 -12.59 13.28 2.04
C GLN A 9 -12.40 13.53 0.55
N LYS A 10 -12.12 14.80 0.18
CA LYS A 10 -11.60 15.14 -1.13
C LYS A 10 -10.44 14.19 -1.41
N GLN A 11 -10.57 13.37 -2.43
CA GLN A 11 -9.45 12.58 -2.96
C GLN A 11 -8.36 13.59 -3.35
N ILE A 12 -7.26 13.60 -2.59
CA ILE A 12 -6.10 14.44 -2.89
C ILE A 12 -5.43 13.80 -4.10
N THR A 13 -5.59 14.41 -5.28
CA THR A 13 -5.17 13.87 -6.57
C THR A 13 -3.82 14.40 -7.06
N GLY A 14 -3.14 15.22 -6.24
CA GLY A 14 -1.82 15.76 -6.59
C GLY A 14 -0.73 14.69 -6.64
N PRO A 15 0.36 14.93 -7.40
CA PRO A 15 1.49 14.02 -7.45
C PRO A 15 2.08 13.80 -6.05
N VAL A 16 2.44 12.57 -5.76
CA VAL A 16 3.13 12.24 -4.52
C VAL A 16 4.59 12.70 -4.63
N LYS A 17 5.05 13.43 -3.61
CA LYS A 17 6.48 13.66 -3.40
C LYS A 17 6.96 12.66 -2.36
N ALA A 18 8.05 11.98 -2.63
CA ALA A 18 8.66 11.03 -1.75
C ALA A 18 10.06 11.51 -1.35
N GLU A 19 10.41 11.28 -0.10
CA GLU A 19 11.70 11.66 0.48
C GLU A 19 12.20 10.51 1.34
N ARG A 20 13.51 10.26 1.28
CA ARG A 20 14.16 9.19 2.02
C ARG A 20 14.89 9.75 3.22
N TRP A 21 14.75 9.11 4.39
CA TRP A 21 15.51 9.47 5.58
C TRP A 21 16.99 9.12 5.42
N ASN A 22 17.84 10.13 5.60
CA ASN A 22 19.27 9.98 5.71
C ASN A 22 19.69 10.00 7.19
N ARG A 23 20.34 8.91 7.63
CA ARG A 23 20.76 8.74 9.02
C ARG A 23 21.96 9.61 9.40
N GLU A 24 22.81 9.95 8.45
CA GLU A 24 24.01 10.75 8.69
C GLU A 24 23.63 12.22 8.91
N THR A 25 22.76 12.74 8.04
CA THR A 25 22.28 14.12 8.10
C THR A 25 21.10 14.32 9.06
N GLN A 26 20.47 13.23 9.53
CA GLN A 26 19.25 13.24 10.36
C GLN A 26 18.14 14.07 9.73
N SER A 27 17.96 13.93 8.41
CA SER A 27 16.97 14.66 7.63
C SER A 27 16.38 13.81 6.50
N PHE A 28 15.23 14.23 5.99
CA PHE A 28 14.66 13.65 4.76
C PHE A 28 15.27 14.32 3.55
N GLU A 29 15.75 13.52 2.62
CA GLU A 29 16.32 13.94 1.34
C GLU A 29 15.33 13.69 0.22
N HIS A 30 15.23 14.65 -0.68
CA HIS A 30 14.37 14.56 -1.86
C HIS A 30 14.82 13.43 -2.79
N THR A 31 13.84 12.73 -3.38
CA THR A 31 14.05 11.68 -4.37
C THR A 31 13.20 11.94 -5.62
N GLU A 32 13.59 11.36 -6.76
CA GLU A 32 12.82 11.50 -8.00
C GLU A 32 11.45 10.82 -7.94
N GLY A 33 11.30 9.83 -7.04
CA GLY A 33 10.06 9.10 -6.88
C GLY A 33 10.06 8.14 -5.69
N LEU A 34 8.97 7.40 -5.57
CA LEU A 34 8.76 6.47 -4.46
C LEU A 34 9.76 5.30 -4.51
N LEU A 35 10.09 4.80 -5.71
CA LEU A 35 11.04 3.70 -5.88
C LEU A 35 12.42 4.05 -5.33
N GLU A 36 12.94 5.23 -5.67
CA GLU A 36 14.21 5.70 -5.15
C GLU A 36 14.14 5.96 -3.63
N ALA A 37 13.04 6.55 -3.15
CA ALA A 37 12.82 6.74 -1.72
C ALA A 37 12.83 5.43 -0.94
N LEU A 38 12.29 4.35 -1.51
CA LEU A 38 12.36 3.00 -0.96
C LEU A 38 13.78 2.40 -1.00
N GLY A 39 14.75 3.06 -1.64
CA GLY A 39 16.15 2.68 -1.69
C GLY A 39 16.52 1.76 -2.84
N PHE A 40 15.78 1.80 -3.94
CA PHE A 40 16.05 1.02 -5.14
C PHE A 40 16.29 1.96 -6.32
N ALA A 41 17.47 1.84 -6.95
CA ALA A 41 17.83 2.70 -8.09
C ALA A 41 16.99 2.40 -9.34
N ASP A 42 16.57 1.14 -9.49
CA ASP A 42 15.77 0.66 -10.61
C ASP A 42 14.78 -0.41 -10.11
N TRP A 43 13.68 -0.60 -10.84
CA TRP A 43 12.69 -1.64 -10.54
C TRP A 43 13.26 -3.06 -10.68
N THR A 44 14.30 -3.27 -11.49
CA THR A 44 14.97 -4.58 -11.62
C THR A 44 15.72 -5.01 -10.36
N ALA A 45 16.09 -4.05 -9.50
CA ALA A 45 16.70 -4.32 -8.20
C ALA A 45 15.65 -4.50 -7.07
N LEU A 46 14.38 -4.20 -7.36
CA LEU A 46 13.29 -4.29 -6.42
C LEU A 46 12.91 -5.77 -6.20
N PRO A 47 12.66 -6.22 -4.95
CA PRO A 47 12.02 -7.51 -4.73
C PRO A 47 10.71 -7.61 -5.50
N ARG A 48 10.53 -8.69 -6.26
CA ARG A 48 9.43 -8.82 -7.22
C ARG A 48 8.05 -9.00 -6.57
N ILE A 49 8.00 -9.39 -5.29
CA ILE A 49 6.75 -9.53 -4.52
C ILE A 49 6.84 -8.63 -3.29
N ILE A 50 5.93 -7.67 -3.24
CA ILE A 50 5.90 -6.60 -2.24
C ILE A 50 4.57 -6.66 -1.51
N SER A 51 4.62 -6.75 -0.18
CA SER A 51 3.44 -6.66 0.67
C SER A 51 3.35 -5.29 1.33
N ILE A 52 2.16 -4.69 1.29
CA ILE A 52 1.88 -3.38 1.89
C ILE A 52 0.98 -3.60 3.09
N VAL A 53 1.45 -3.19 4.26
CA VAL A 53 0.81 -3.41 5.56
C VAL A 53 0.57 -2.10 6.31
N GLY A 54 -0.13 -2.16 7.44
CA GLY A 54 -0.37 -1.01 8.31
C GLY A 54 -1.63 -0.23 7.94
N ALA A 55 -1.56 1.11 7.99
CA ALA A 55 -2.70 1.99 7.82
C ALA A 55 -2.31 3.35 7.21
N GLY A 56 -3.28 4.25 6.99
CA GLY A 56 -2.96 5.62 6.57
C GLY A 56 -2.39 5.75 5.17
N GLY A 57 -2.97 5.03 4.18
CA GLY A 57 -2.66 5.27 2.78
C GLY A 57 -2.09 4.07 2.00
N LYS A 58 -2.21 2.83 2.48
CA LYS A 58 -1.74 1.62 1.79
C LYS A 58 -2.14 1.54 0.31
N THR A 59 -3.44 1.63 0.03
CA THR A 59 -3.98 1.53 -1.33
C THR A 59 -3.44 2.63 -2.24
N SER A 60 -3.34 3.86 -1.74
CA SER A 60 -2.74 4.97 -2.49
C SER A 60 -1.26 4.71 -2.77
N THR A 61 -0.49 4.29 -1.77
CA THR A 61 0.93 3.93 -1.92
C THR A 61 1.11 2.82 -2.95
N MET A 62 0.24 1.80 -2.91
CA MET A 62 0.26 0.69 -3.87
C MET A 62 0.06 1.19 -5.30
N TYR A 63 -0.89 2.08 -5.51
CA TYR A 63 -1.16 2.64 -6.82
C TYR A 63 -0.08 3.61 -7.30
N ASP A 64 0.43 4.48 -6.42
CA ASP A 64 1.54 5.39 -6.74
C ASP A 64 2.79 4.58 -7.19
N LEU A 65 3.12 3.52 -6.45
CA LEU A 65 4.25 2.64 -6.80
C LEU A 65 3.98 1.89 -8.12
N ALA A 66 2.78 1.37 -8.32
CA ALA A 66 2.42 0.68 -9.56
C ALA A 66 2.54 1.60 -10.78
N GLU A 67 2.05 2.83 -10.68
CA GLU A 67 2.14 3.83 -11.76
C GLU A 67 3.58 4.22 -12.07
N GLU A 68 4.41 4.41 -11.04
CA GLU A 68 5.83 4.70 -11.23
C GLU A 68 6.55 3.54 -11.93
N LEU A 69 6.31 2.31 -11.49
CA LEU A 69 6.88 1.09 -12.09
C LEU A 69 6.49 0.94 -13.57
N VAL A 70 5.22 1.19 -13.89
CA VAL A 70 4.72 1.11 -15.28
C VAL A 70 5.30 2.21 -16.16
N LYS A 71 5.50 3.42 -15.65
CA LYS A 71 6.22 4.49 -16.37
C LYS A 71 7.65 4.09 -16.73
N LYS A 72 8.25 3.24 -15.92
CA LYS A 72 9.59 2.67 -16.15
C LYS A 72 9.56 1.35 -16.97
N GLY A 73 8.40 0.95 -17.49
CA GLY A 73 8.22 -0.19 -18.39
C GLY A 73 7.85 -1.52 -17.73
N ALA A 74 7.72 -1.58 -16.40
CA ALA A 74 7.39 -2.81 -15.69
C ALA A 74 5.90 -3.22 -15.90
N ARG A 75 5.63 -4.52 -15.90
CA ARG A 75 4.30 -5.11 -15.85
C ARG A 75 3.96 -5.39 -14.39
N VAL A 76 2.89 -4.81 -13.89
CA VAL A 76 2.53 -4.86 -12.46
C VAL A 76 1.21 -5.57 -12.25
N LEU A 77 1.20 -6.56 -11.35
CA LEU A 77 -0.01 -7.17 -10.82
C LEU A 77 -0.32 -6.58 -9.45
N ILE A 78 -1.55 -6.15 -9.25
CA ILE A 78 -2.10 -5.72 -7.96
C ILE A 78 -3.07 -6.78 -7.47
N THR A 79 -2.92 -7.21 -6.21
CA THR A 79 -3.85 -8.13 -5.55
C THR A 79 -3.93 -7.84 -4.05
N THR A 80 -4.65 -8.66 -3.32
CA THR A 80 -4.78 -8.53 -1.86
C THR A 80 -4.85 -9.90 -1.20
N SER A 81 -4.30 -10.02 -0.02
CA SER A 81 -4.49 -11.18 0.85
C SER A 81 -5.61 -10.97 1.89
N THR A 82 -6.33 -9.82 1.78
CA THR A 82 -7.51 -9.52 2.61
C THR A 82 -8.64 -8.98 1.74
N HIS A 83 -8.78 -7.67 1.61
CA HIS A 83 -9.74 -7.04 0.70
C HIS A 83 -9.34 -5.59 0.42
N ILE A 84 -9.54 -5.16 -0.84
CA ILE A 84 -9.38 -3.78 -1.27
C ILE A 84 -10.64 -3.27 -1.98
N ALA A 85 -10.83 -1.96 -1.99
CA ALA A 85 -11.90 -1.35 -2.79
C ALA A 85 -11.68 -1.67 -4.28
N LYS A 86 -12.77 -1.80 -5.04
CA LYS A 86 -12.70 -2.01 -6.49
C LYS A 86 -11.78 -0.98 -7.14
N PRO A 87 -10.71 -1.39 -7.83
CA PRO A 87 -9.90 -0.49 -8.63
C PRO A 87 -10.74 0.12 -9.76
N LYS A 88 -10.73 1.45 -9.88
CA LYS A 88 -11.53 2.16 -10.91
C LYS A 88 -10.73 2.52 -12.16
N GLN A 89 -9.40 2.53 -12.06
CA GLN A 89 -8.51 3.13 -13.07
C GLN A 89 -7.70 2.10 -13.86
N TYR A 90 -7.74 0.82 -13.47
CA TYR A 90 -6.88 -0.23 -14.03
C TYR A 90 -7.69 -1.37 -14.59
N ASP A 91 -7.07 -2.16 -15.46
CA ASP A 91 -7.64 -3.43 -15.90
C ASP A 91 -7.92 -4.32 -14.69
N LEU A 92 -9.06 -4.99 -14.72
CA LEU A 92 -9.55 -5.77 -13.60
C LEU A 92 -9.92 -7.17 -14.03
N ALA A 93 -9.26 -8.16 -13.44
CA ALA A 93 -9.56 -9.58 -13.58
C ALA A 93 -10.24 -10.09 -12.31
N VAL A 94 -11.55 -10.36 -12.41
CA VAL A 94 -12.31 -10.95 -11.30
C VAL A 94 -12.30 -12.45 -11.47
N MET A 95 -11.65 -13.15 -10.53
CA MET A 95 -11.51 -14.60 -10.58
C MET A 95 -11.26 -15.20 -9.20
N PRO A 96 -11.71 -16.43 -8.94
CA PRO A 96 -11.46 -17.09 -7.67
C PRO A 96 -10.00 -17.53 -7.51
N ARG A 97 -9.31 -17.85 -8.60
CA ARG A 97 -7.95 -18.40 -8.61
C ARG A 97 -7.05 -17.65 -9.59
N LEU A 98 -5.87 -17.25 -9.16
CA LEU A 98 -4.87 -16.60 -10.00
C LEU A 98 -4.24 -17.55 -11.04
N ALA A 99 -4.30 -18.86 -10.81
CA ALA A 99 -3.87 -19.86 -11.79
C ALA A 99 -4.61 -19.73 -13.15
N ASP A 100 -5.83 -19.17 -13.14
CA ASP A 100 -6.66 -19.00 -14.33
C ASP A 100 -6.39 -17.70 -15.09
N LEU A 101 -5.48 -16.86 -14.58
CA LEU A 101 -5.19 -15.55 -15.16
C LEU A 101 -4.65 -15.62 -16.59
N ASP A 102 -3.87 -16.66 -16.91
CA ASP A 102 -3.36 -16.92 -18.27
C ASP A 102 -4.50 -17.10 -19.28
N VAL A 103 -5.52 -17.88 -18.89
CA VAL A 103 -6.68 -18.16 -19.74
C VAL A 103 -7.47 -16.86 -19.93
N TRP A 104 -7.67 -16.11 -18.85
CA TRP A 104 -8.38 -14.84 -18.88
C TRP A 104 -7.68 -13.81 -19.79
N MET A 105 -6.35 -13.70 -19.73
CA MET A 105 -5.59 -12.77 -20.55
C MET A 105 -5.63 -13.12 -22.05
N ARG A 106 -5.68 -14.43 -22.40
CA ARG A 106 -5.76 -14.89 -23.79
C ARG A 106 -7.17 -14.78 -24.39
N SER A 107 -8.21 -14.82 -23.57
CA SER A 107 -9.61 -14.77 -24.03
C SER A 107 -10.06 -13.40 -24.56
N GLY A 108 -9.20 -12.38 -24.47
CA GLY A 108 -9.53 -11.02 -24.90
C GLY A 108 -10.62 -10.35 -24.05
N ASN A 109 -11.04 -10.95 -22.94
CA ASN A 109 -12.04 -10.44 -22.01
C ASN A 109 -11.53 -9.23 -21.20
N ASN A 110 -10.88 -8.28 -21.84
CA ASN A 110 -10.47 -6.99 -21.30
C ASN A 110 -11.66 -6.05 -21.11
N THR A 111 -12.80 -6.55 -20.69
CA THR A 111 -13.96 -5.71 -20.41
C THR A 111 -13.89 -5.19 -18.98
N SER A 112 -13.35 -3.98 -18.81
CA SER A 112 -13.75 -3.15 -17.69
C SER A 112 -15.25 -2.88 -17.81
N PRO A 113 -16.10 -3.22 -16.84
CA PRO A 113 -17.55 -3.01 -16.92
C PRO A 113 -17.97 -1.53 -16.97
N ASP A 114 -17.08 -0.59 -16.75
CA ASP A 114 -17.34 0.85 -16.65
C ASP A 114 -16.48 1.67 -17.63
N ARG A 115 -16.48 1.31 -18.95
CA ARG A 115 -15.96 2.21 -19.98
C ARG A 115 -16.97 3.31 -20.31
N ASN A 116 -17.27 4.18 -19.36
CA ASN A 116 -17.84 5.50 -19.59
C ASN A 116 -16.95 6.55 -18.89
N VAL A 117 -15.68 6.60 -19.26
CA VAL A 117 -14.81 7.75 -18.94
C VAL A 117 -14.24 8.25 -20.25
N ALA A 118 -14.97 9.20 -20.83
CA ALA A 118 -14.42 10.14 -21.78
C ALA A 118 -13.26 10.92 -21.09
N GLU A 119 -12.20 11.19 -21.89
CA GLU A 119 -11.12 12.13 -21.58
C GLU A 119 -10.06 11.70 -20.56
N ALA A 120 -9.23 10.74 -20.97
CA ALA A 120 -7.82 10.77 -20.59
C ALA A 120 -6.99 10.62 -21.88
N GLY A 121 -6.34 11.70 -22.26
CA GLY A 121 -5.55 11.77 -23.48
C GLY A 121 -4.46 10.70 -23.54
N ASP A 122 -4.16 10.27 -24.77
CA ASP A 122 -3.07 9.39 -25.19
C ASP A 122 -3.21 7.87 -24.93
N TYR A 123 -4.39 7.30 -25.21
CA TYR A 123 -4.49 5.87 -25.53
C TYR A 123 -4.54 5.70 -27.05
N ALA A 124 -3.45 5.21 -27.65
CA ALA A 124 -3.44 4.83 -29.05
C ALA A 124 -4.14 3.49 -29.22
N ASP A 125 -5.09 3.45 -30.12
CA ASP A 125 -5.69 2.32 -30.81
C ASP A 125 -6.42 1.23 -30.02
N GLY A 126 -7.72 1.14 -30.31
CA GLY A 126 -8.66 0.15 -29.82
C GLY A 126 -8.36 -1.26 -30.26
N ASN A 127 -7.49 -1.98 -29.59
CA ASN A 127 -7.52 -3.45 -29.55
C ASN A 127 -6.51 -4.11 -28.59
N SER A 128 -6.12 -3.50 -27.51
CA SER A 128 -5.36 -4.23 -26.47
C SER A 128 -5.51 -3.51 -25.14
N GLY A 129 -6.03 -4.22 -24.14
CA GLY A 129 -6.20 -3.66 -22.80
C GLY A 129 -4.93 -3.05 -22.28
N GLY A 130 -5.01 -1.78 -21.86
CA GLY A 130 -4.11 -1.07 -20.95
C GLY A 130 -2.60 -1.08 -21.17
N ILE A 131 -2.08 -1.47 -22.32
CA ILE A 131 -0.63 -1.42 -22.61
C ILE A 131 -0.28 0.02 -22.99
N ARG A 132 0.47 0.71 -22.13
CA ARG A 132 1.03 2.02 -22.47
C ARG A 132 2.12 1.87 -23.54
N LYS A 133 2.41 2.96 -24.31
CA LYS A 133 3.42 3.01 -25.39
C LYS A 133 4.79 2.40 -25.03
N ASN A 134 5.11 2.23 -23.74
CA ASN A 134 6.38 1.66 -23.24
C ASN A 134 6.24 0.20 -22.76
N GLY A 135 5.17 -0.52 -23.08
CA GLY A 135 5.01 -1.94 -22.70
C GLY A 135 4.57 -2.19 -21.25
N GLY A 136 4.50 -1.17 -20.41
CA GLY A 136 4.08 -1.31 -19.01
C GLY A 136 2.55 -1.48 -18.88
N ARG A 137 2.11 -2.33 -17.93
CA ARG A 137 0.69 -2.62 -17.67
C ARG A 137 0.43 -2.75 -16.18
N ILE A 138 -0.71 -2.22 -15.71
CA ILE A 138 -1.24 -2.52 -14.38
C ILE A 138 -2.49 -3.39 -14.56
N LEU A 139 -2.48 -4.55 -13.91
CA LEU A 139 -3.64 -5.43 -13.80
C LEU A 139 -3.97 -5.64 -12.32
N ALA A 140 -5.22 -5.45 -11.94
CA ALA A 140 -5.71 -5.84 -10.63
C ALA A 140 -6.45 -7.17 -10.74
N ALA A 141 -6.16 -8.14 -9.85
CA ALA A 141 -6.81 -9.45 -9.86
C ALA A 141 -7.19 -9.93 -8.46
N GLY A 142 -8.33 -10.62 -8.36
CA GLY A 142 -8.83 -11.19 -7.12
C GLY A 142 -10.25 -11.68 -7.21
N LYS A 143 -10.77 -12.21 -6.09
CA LYS A 143 -12.17 -12.62 -5.97
C LYS A 143 -13.06 -11.39 -5.78
N GLN A 144 -14.28 -11.47 -6.25
CA GLN A 144 -15.31 -10.49 -5.92
C GLN A 144 -15.95 -10.84 -4.57
N ALA A 145 -16.19 -9.81 -3.75
CA ALA A 145 -17.04 -9.92 -2.58
C ALA A 145 -17.85 -8.64 -2.41
N GLU A 146 -19.04 -8.78 -1.82
CA GLU A 146 -19.85 -7.65 -1.41
C GLU A 146 -19.38 -7.15 -0.04
N GLY A 147 -19.22 -5.82 0.08
CA GLY A 147 -18.96 -5.16 1.35
C GLY A 147 -20.26 -4.89 2.11
N PRO A 148 -20.15 -4.46 3.39
CA PRO A 148 -21.31 -4.19 4.24
C PRO A 148 -22.32 -3.17 3.66
N ASP A 149 -21.84 -2.27 2.82
CA ASP A 149 -22.64 -1.19 2.22
C ASP A 149 -23.03 -1.51 0.77
N SER A 150 -23.14 -2.80 0.41
CA SER A 150 -23.32 -3.26 -0.99
C SER A 150 -22.21 -2.77 -1.93
N THR A 151 -21.08 -2.35 -1.37
CA THR A 151 -19.93 -1.94 -2.16
C THR A 151 -19.13 -3.16 -2.61
N TRP A 152 -18.78 -3.16 -3.89
CA TRP A 152 -18.00 -4.21 -4.49
C TRP A 152 -16.53 -4.10 -4.08
N LYS A 153 -15.91 -5.20 -3.67
CA LYS A 153 -14.51 -5.28 -3.26
C LYS A 153 -13.80 -6.45 -3.94
N LEU A 154 -12.48 -6.29 -4.12
CA LEU A 154 -11.62 -7.45 -4.36
C LEU A 154 -11.21 -8.07 -3.04
N THR A 155 -11.19 -9.40 -2.99
CA THR A 155 -10.69 -10.17 -1.87
C THR A 155 -9.62 -11.16 -2.31
N MET A 156 -8.99 -11.80 -1.34
CA MET A 156 -7.92 -12.76 -1.53
C MET A 156 -8.33 -13.88 -2.49
N PRO A 157 -7.57 -14.12 -3.58
CA PRO A 157 -7.69 -15.32 -4.40
C PRO A 157 -7.35 -16.58 -3.59
N GLU A 158 -7.97 -17.71 -3.93
CA GLU A 158 -7.86 -18.96 -3.17
C GLU A 158 -6.44 -19.56 -3.19
N ASP A 159 -5.71 -19.32 -4.26
CA ASP A 159 -4.38 -19.86 -4.53
C ASP A 159 -3.24 -18.82 -4.38
N LEU A 160 -3.54 -17.67 -3.76
CA LEU A 160 -2.52 -16.65 -3.51
C LEU A 160 -1.45 -17.19 -2.55
N GLY A 161 -0.18 -17.14 -2.96
CA GLY A 161 0.94 -17.63 -2.19
C GLY A 161 1.32 -19.09 -2.48
N GLU A 162 0.56 -19.84 -3.27
CA GLU A 162 0.97 -21.14 -3.79
C GLU A 162 2.21 -20.98 -4.68
N GLU A 163 3.27 -21.74 -4.40
CA GLU A 163 4.57 -21.60 -5.07
C GLU A 163 4.46 -21.68 -6.60
N GLY A 164 3.76 -22.69 -7.12
CA GLY A 164 3.59 -22.88 -8.57
C GLY A 164 2.78 -21.76 -9.23
N VAL A 165 1.82 -21.18 -8.52
CA VAL A 165 1.02 -20.04 -9.00
C VAL A 165 1.88 -18.77 -9.02
N MET A 166 2.57 -18.48 -7.93
CA MET A 166 3.43 -17.30 -7.83
C MET A 166 4.56 -17.32 -8.89
N GLN A 167 5.17 -18.49 -9.15
CA GLN A 167 6.17 -18.65 -10.22
C GLN A 167 5.59 -18.39 -11.62
N LYS A 168 4.36 -18.82 -11.90
CA LYS A 168 3.68 -18.53 -13.18
C LYS A 168 3.39 -17.05 -13.33
N LEU A 169 2.90 -16.40 -12.28
CA LEU A 169 2.65 -14.96 -12.28
C LEU A 169 3.93 -14.15 -12.53
N LEU A 170 5.05 -14.55 -11.92
CA LEU A 170 6.34 -13.89 -12.11
C LEU A 170 6.95 -14.07 -13.52
N LYS A 171 6.41 -14.93 -14.37
CA LYS A 171 6.75 -14.97 -15.81
C LYS A 171 5.98 -13.91 -16.62
N GLN A 172 4.84 -13.48 -16.13
CA GLN A 172 3.95 -12.54 -16.81
C GLN A 172 4.08 -11.11 -16.29
N PHE A 173 4.34 -10.96 -15.00
CA PHE A 173 4.48 -9.68 -14.31
C PHE A 173 5.88 -9.54 -13.73
N ASP A 174 6.40 -8.34 -13.81
CA ASP A 174 7.74 -8.03 -13.29
C ASP A 174 7.67 -7.77 -11.78
N VAL A 175 6.57 -7.17 -11.32
CA VAL A 175 6.32 -6.89 -9.90
C VAL A 175 4.87 -7.26 -9.52
N ILE A 176 4.71 -7.85 -8.33
CA ILE A 176 3.41 -8.16 -7.72
C ILE A 176 3.29 -7.36 -6.42
N LEU A 177 2.27 -6.50 -6.34
CA LEU A 177 1.93 -5.69 -5.18
C LEU A 177 0.72 -6.29 -4.46
N ILE A 178 0.85 -6.53 -3.15
CA ILE A 178 -0.17 -7.20 -2.33
C ILE A 178 -0.55 -6.31 -1.15
N GLU A 179 -1.80 -5.85 -1.06
CA GLU A 179 -2.29 -5.26 0.18
C GLU A 179 -2.59 -6.38 1.17
N ALA A 180 -1.79 -6.45 2.26
CA ALA A 180 -1.73 -7.64 3.10
C ALA A 180 -2.51 -7.51 4.42
N ASP A 181 -3.22 -6.42 4.65
CA ASP A 181 -4.09 -6.23 5.81
C ASP A 181 -5.16 -5.15 5.61
N GLY A 182 -6.22 -5.18 6.42
CA GLY A 182 -7.27 -4.16 6.46
C GLY A 182 -7.00 -3.09 7.54
N SER A 183 -7.45 -1.84 7.31
CA SER A 183 -7.30 -0.74 8.28
C SER A 183 -8.55 0.13 8.49
N LYS A 184 -9.68 -0.22 7.88
CA LYS A 184 -10.92 0.58 7.91
C LYS A 184 -10.70 2.08 7.60
N ARG A 185 -9.72 2.42 6.77
CA ARG A 185 -9.32 3.79 6.41
C ARG A 185 -8.79 4.63 7.57
N LEU A 186 -8.48 4.04 8.72
CA LEU A 186 -7.85 4.74 9.83
C LEU A 186 -6.36 5.00 9.52
N PRO A 187 -5.76 6.04 10.12
CA PRO A 187 -4.36 6.42 9.84
C PRO A 187 -3.33 5.51 10.52
N LEU A 188 -3.68 4.80 11.57
CA LEU A 188 -2.79 3.90 12.29
C LEU A 188 -3.51 2.58 12.59
N LYS A 189 -2.75 1.51 12.88
CA LYS A 189 -3.33 0.23 13.33
C LYS A 189 -2.35 -0.59 14.17
N VAL A 190 -2.92 -1.43 15.01
CA VAL A 190 -2.25 -2.60 15.59
C VAL A 190 -2.78 -3.83 14.87
N PRO A 191 -1.91 -4.73 14.32
CA PRO A 191 -2.38 -5.92 13.63
C PRO A 191 -3.00 -6.92 14.62
N SER A 192 -3.95 -7.72 14.14
CA SER A 192 -4.45 -8.87 14.90
C SER A 192 -3.44 -10.02 14.92
N GLU A 193 -3.77 -11.10 15.63
CA GLU A 193 -2.92 -12.30 15.67
C GLU A 193 -2.69 -12.91 14.29
N THR A 194 -3.69 -12.86 13.42
CA THR A 194 -3.65 -13.40 12.06
C THR A 194 -3.17 -12.43 10.99
N GLU A 195 -2.91 -11.18 11.33
CA GLU A 195 -2.40 -10.15 10.42
C GLU A 195 -0.96 -9.75 10.72
N PRO A 196 -0.23 -9.28 9.70
CA PRO A 196 -0.58 -9.25 8.28
C PRO A 196 -0.57 -10.64 7.65
N VAL A 197 -1.37 -10.84 6.58
CA VAL A 197 -1.39 -12.08 5.81
C VAL A 197 -0.35 -11.98 4.68
N LEU A 198 0.89 -12.30 5.04
CA LEU A 198 2.02 -12.25 4.11
C LEU A 198 2.13 -13.55 3.31
N VAL A 199 2.33 -13.45 2.00
CA VAL A 199 2.70 -14.63 1.21
C VAL A 199 4.17 -15.01 1.48
N PRO A 200 4.53 -16.30 1.45
CA PRO A 200 5.89 -16.74 1.76
C PRO A 200 6.98 -16.07 0.90
N GLN A 201 6.66 -15.79 -0.36
CA GLN A 201 7.57 -15.22 -1.35
C GLN A 201 7.74 -13.69 -1.24
N THR A 202 7.09 -13.02 -0.29
CA THR A 202 7.28 -11.58 -0.06
C THR A 202 8.74 -11.26 0.20
N GLY A 203 9.33 -10.39 -0.59
CA GLY A 203 10.71 -9.94 -0.43
C GLY A 203 10.85 -8.56 0.22
N LEU A 204 9.84 -7.70 0.02
CA LEU A 204 9.77 -6.36 0.62
C LEU A 204 8.42 -6.15 1.31
N ILE A 205 8.47 -5.62 2.52
CA ILE A 205 7.29 -5.17 3.27
C ILE A 205 7.35 -3.65 3.41
N ILE A 206 6.27 -2.97 2.98
CA ILE A 206 6.09 -1.53 3.15
C ILE A 206 5.03 -1.33 4.23
N ALA A 207 5.43 -0.81 5.39
CA ALA A 207 4.55 -0.51 6.51
C ALA A 207 4.12 0.96 6.47
N CYS A 208 2.88 1.21 6.12
CA CYS A 208 2.30 2.53 6.06
C CYS A 208 1.76 2.98 7.42
N ALA A 209 1.98 4.25 7.76
CA ALA A 209 1.33 4.96 8.85
C ALA A 209 1.01 6.40 8.43
N GLY A 210 -0.18 6.86 8.77
CA GLY A 210 -0.61 8.25 8.55
C GLY A 210 -0.26 9.12 9.74
N LEU A 211 0.54 10.17 9.53
CA LEU A 211 0.98 11.09 10.57
C LEU A 211 -0.18 11.82 11.28
N THR A 212 -1.33 11.91 10.61
CA THR A 212 -2.56 12.48 11.19
C THR A 212 -3.10 11.70 12.40
N ALA A 213 -2.58 10.49 12.67
CA ALA A 213 -2.93 9.76 13.89
C ALA A 213 -2.37 10.43 15.16
N VAL A 214 -1.19 11.05 15.06
CA VAL A 214 -0.50 11.63 16.22
C VAL A 214 -1.24 12.85 16.75
N GLY A 215 -1.43 12.89 18.06
CA GLY A 215 -2.20 13.91 18.74
C GLY A 215 -3.70 13.60 18.86
N ASN A 216 -4.18 12.53 18.23
CA ASN A 216 -5.56 12.04 18.34
C ASN A 216 -5.61 10.80 19.24
N GLN A 217 -6.80 10.47 19.73
CA GLN A 217 -6.99 9.33 20.64
C GLN A 217 -6.79 8.00 19.93
N PHE A 218 -6.23 7.01 20.66
CA PHE A 218 -6.04 5.65 20.12
C PHE A 218 -7.36 5.02 19.67
N GLY A 219 -8.43 5.20 20.44
CA GLY A 219 -9.74 4.63 20.13
C GLY A 219 -10.31 5.09 18.79
N ASP A 220 -10.04 6.34 18.41
CA ASP A 220 -10.61 6.97 17.21
C ASP A 220 -9.78 6.72 15.95
N THR A 221 -8.45 6.64 16.10
CA THR A 221 -7.53 6.72 14.95
C THR A 221 -6.62 5.52 14.77
N CYS A 222 -6.55 4.60 15.75
CA CYS A 222 -5.75 3.39 15.67
C CYS A 222 -6.64 2.14 15.56
N PHE A 223 -6.73 1.58 14.36
CA PHE A 223 -7.54 0.39 14.12
C PHE A 223 -7.10 -0.79 14.99
N ARG A 224 -8.05 -1.46 15.65
CA ARG A 224 -7.84 -2.59 16.55
C ARG A 224 -7.02 -2.30 17.82
N PHE A 225 -6.79 -1.06 18.16
CA PHE A 225 -6.10 -0.73 19.40
C PHE A 225 -6.80 -1.35 20.62
N SER A 226 -8.12 -1.18 20.76
CA SER A 226 -8.90 -1.69 21.90
C SER A 226 -8.79 -3.21 22.09
N SER A 227 -8.59 -3.97 21.02
CA SER A 227 -8.56 -5.43 21.06
C SER A 227 -7.14 -6.03 21.07
N HIS A 228 -6.16 -5.33 20.53
CA HIS A 228 -4.80 -5.85 20.32
C HIS A 228 -3.68 -4.90 20.77
N GLY A 229 -4.01 -3.73 21.31
CA GLY A 229 -3.06 -2.69 21.68
C GLY A 229 -2.58 -2.73 23.15
N SER A 230 -2.99 -3.69 23.97
CA SER A 230 -2.69 -3.74 25.41
C SER A 230 -1.19 -3.68 25.74
N TRP A 231 -0.34 -4.19 24.86
CA TRP A 231 1.11 -4.19 25.01
C TRP A 231 1.76 -2.80 24.90
N LEU A 232 1.03 -1.80 24.42
CA LEU A 232 1.47 -0.41 24.40
C LEU A 232 1.32 0.29 25.76
N HIS A 233 0.61 -0.32 26.71
CA HIS A 233 0.33 0.27 28.02
C HIS A 233 -0.31 1.67 27.93
N ARG A 234 -1.26 1.82 27.03
CA ARG A 234 -2.05 3.03 26.78
C ARG A 234 -3.54 2.73 26.91
N ASN A 235 -4.33 3.75 27.20
CA ASN A 235 -5.79 3.69 27.19
C ASN A 235 -6.35 4.17 25.84
N VAL A 236 -7.61 3.84 25.57
CA VAL A 236 -8.28 4.24 24.31
C VAL A 236 -8.41 5.76 24.18
N ASP A 237 -8.51 6.48 25.30
CA ASP A 237 -8.63 7.93 25.37
C ASP A 237 -7.27 8.66 25.38
N ASP A 238 -6.17 7.93 25.50
CA ASP A 238 -4.84 8.53 25.45
C ASP A 238 -4.53 9.06 24.04
N ALA A 239 -3.85 10.20 23.97
CA ALA A 239 -3.38 10.75 22.72
C ALA A 239 -2.14 9.98 22.21
N ILE A 240 -2.14 9.64 20.94
CA ILE A 240 -1.02 8.98 20.29
C ILE A 240 0.18 9.94 20.21
N GLY A 241 1.31 9.53 20.76
CA GLY A 241 2.59 10.24 20.64
C GLY A 241 3.43 9.76 19.46
N ALA A 242 4.50 10.49 19.17
CA ALA A 242 5.50 10.07 18.17
C ALA A 242 6.16 8.76 18.58
N GLU A 243 6.43 8.59 19.87
CA GLU A 243 7.02 7.41 20.49
C GLU A 243 6.12 6.18 20.31
N ASP A 244 4.81 6.35 20.49
CA ASP A 244 3.84 5.27 20.30
C ASP A 244 3.80 4.81 18.84
N MET A 245 3.80 5.75 17.89
CA MET A 245 3.85 5.44 16.46
C MET A 245 5.16 4.73 16.10
N ALA A 246 6.30 5.21 16.56
CA ALA A 246 7.59 4.56 16.33
C ALA A 246 7.60 3.13 16.89
N LEU A 247 7.04 2.93 18.07
CA LEU A 247 6.95 1.61 18.70
C LEU A 247 6.05 0.67 17.88
N ILE A 248 4.86 1.12 17.47
CA ILE A 248 3.94 0.32 16.61
C ILE A 248 4.62 -0.08 15.31
N LEU A 249 5.42 0.81 14.72
CA LEU A 249 6.09 0.56 13.45
C LEU A 249 7.26 -0.43 13.57
N MET A 250 7.91 -0.54 14.73
CA MET A 250 9.14 -1.31 14.88
C MET A 250 9.02 -2.56 15.75
N ASP A 251 7.96 -2.71 16.53
CA ASP A 251 7.73 -3.90 17.36
C ASP A 251 7.16 -5.06 16.51
N GLU A 252 7.53 -6.29 16.84
CA GLU A 252 7.01 -7.49 16.17
C GLU A 252 5.53 -7.78 16.50
N ARG A 253 4.97 -7.14 17.51
CA ARG A 253 3.53 -7.12 17.81
C ARG A 253 2.79 -6.04 17.00
N GLY A 254 3.53 -5.13 16.37
CA GLY A 254 3.05 -4.06 15.51
C GLY A 254 3.28 -4.34 14.03
N SER A 255 3.62 -3.31 13.27
CA SER A 255 3.74 -3.39 11.80
C SER A 255 4.95 -4.22 11.32
N ARG A 256 5.91 -4.48 12.20
CA ARG A 256 7.09 -5.31 11.91
C ARG A 256 6.81 -6.82 11.97
N LYS A 257 5.61 -7.22 12.35
CA LYS A 257 5.23 -8.63 12.46
C LYS A 257 5.47 -9.39 11.16
N GLY A 258 6.18 -10.51 11.22
CA GLY A 258 6.47 -11.38 10.09
C GLY A 258 7.55 -10.88 9.13
N VAL A 259 8.32 -9.85 9.47
CA VAL A 259 9.41 -9.33 8.62
C VAL A 259 10.49 -10.38 8.37
N ASN A 260 10.94 -11.12 9.40
CA ASN A 260 11.79 -12.32 9.27
C ASN A 260 12.96 -12.17 8.25
N GLY A 261 13.75 -11.10 8.36
CA GLY A 261 14.89 -10.86 7.47
C GLY A 261 14.59 -10.27 6.09
N ARG A 262 13.31 -10.05 5.74
CA ARG A 262 12.90 -9.37 4.51
C ARG A 262 13.27 -7.88 4.55
N TYR A 263 13.36 -7.25 3.39
CA TYR A 263 13.42 -5.79 3.34
C TYR A 263 12.18 -5.20 4.00
N TYR A 264 12.37 -4.19 4.83
CA TYR A 264 11.30 -3.50 5.55
C TYR A 264 11.43 -1.99 5.33
N ARG A 265 10.35 -1.35 4.90
CA ARG A 265 10.31 0.11 4.72
C ARG A 265 9.14 0.68 5.51
N VAL A 266 9.44 1.59 6.40
CA VAL A 266 8.44 2.43 7.05
C VAL A 266 8.07 3.55 6.10
N LEU A 267 6.78 3.75 5.86
CA LEU A 267 6.26 4.82 5.04
C LEU A 267 5.36 5.73 5.88
N LEU A 268 5.85 6.93 6.18
CA LEU A 268 5.14 7.96 6.89
C LEU A 268 4.37 8.83 5.89
N ASN A 269 3.09 8.56 5.75
CA ASN A 269 2.18 9.27 4.85
C ASN A 269 1.56 10.50 5.52
N GLN A 270 0.98 11.39 4.70
CA GLN A 270 0.24 12.57 5.15
C GLN A 270 1.15 13.59 5.86
N ALA A 271 2.37 13.78 5.36
CA ALA A 271 3.29 14.82 5.82
C ALA A 271 3.03 16.15 5.09
N ASP A 272 1.75 16.56 4.99
CA ASP A 272 1.32 17.62 4.08
C ASP A 272 1.59 19.04 4.64
N THR A 273 1.84 19.16 5.95
CA THR A 273 2.17 20.41 6.62
C THR A 273 3.55 20.36 7.27
N GLU A 274 4.15 21.53 7.55
CA GLU A 274 5.43 21.58 8.28
C GLU A 274 5.39 20.88 9.65
N LYS A 275 4.25 20.90 10.33
CA LYS A 275 4.07 20.21 11.59
C LYS A 275 4.26 18.70 11.42
N GLU A 276 3.60 18.13 10.42
CA GLU A 276 3.68 16.69 10.12
C GLU A 276 5.06 16.31 9.58
N GLN A 277 5.72 17.21 8.82
CA GLN A 277 7.08 16.99 8.33
C GLN A 277 8.07 16.91 9.50
N ARG A 278 8.02 17.84 10.45
CA ARG A 278 8.85 17.79 11.68
C ARG A 278 8.54 16.57 12.54
N LEU A 279 7.26 16.17 12.59
CA LEU A 279 6.86 14.94 13.27
C LEU A 279 7.46 13.69 12.62
N ALA A 280 7.46 13.63 11.28
CA ALA A 280 8.10 12.55 10.55
C ALA A 280 9.59 12.44 10.84
N GLU A 281 10.31 13.57 10.92
CA GLU A 281 11.74 13.62 11.32
C GLU A 281 11.94 13.07 12.72
N LYS A 282 11.11 13.51 13.68
CA LYS A 282 11.18 13.00 15.06
C LYS A 282 10.96 11.49 15.09
N ILE A 283 9.96 10.96 14.39
CA ILE A 283 9.68 9.52 14.35
C ILE A 283 10.84 8.78 13.68
N ALA A 284 11.30 9.24 12.50
CA ALA A 284 12.38 8.59 11.76
C ALA A 284 13.68 8.50 12.58
N GLY A 285 14.00 9.53 13.37
CA GLY A 285 15.14 9.55 14.27
C GLY A 285 15.08 8.52 15.40
N MET A 286 13.87 8.03 15.74
CA MET A 286 13.69 6.98 16.77
C MET A 286 13.78 5.56 16.18
N LEU A 287 13.68 5.40 14.85
CA LEU A 287 13.64 4.08 14.23
C LEU A 287 15.05 3.48 14.14
N PRO A 288 15.25 2.19 14.50
CA PRO A 288 16.52 1.48 14.36
C PRO A 288 16.77 1.09 12.90
N LEU A 289 17.03 2.08 12.04
CA LEU A 289 17.18 1.90 10.61
C LEU A 289 18.54 1.30 10.23
N ASN A 290 18.56 0.47 9.18
CA ASN A 290 19.77 -0.13 8.59
C ASN A 290 19.54 -0.36 7.08
N LEU A 291 20.46 -1.07 6.40
CA LEU A 291 20.32 -1.36 4.97
C LEU A 291 19.03 -2.12 4.59
N GLN A 292 18.54 -2.98 5.47
CA GLN A 292 17.30 -3.72 5.26
C GLN A 292 16.06 -2.95 5.72
N THR A 293 16.23 -2.00 6.66
CA THR A 293 15.14 -1.20 7.23
C THR A 293 15.36 0.26 6.89
N GLY A 294 14.48 0.85 6.10
CA GLY A 294 14.52 2.27 5.72
C GLY A 294 13.25 3.00 6.12
N CYS A 295 13.30 4.33 6.13
CA CYS A 295 12.16 5.20 6.36
C CYS A 295 11.98 6.18 5.20
N VAL A 296 10.73 6.34 4.79
CA VAL A 296 10.28 7.21 3.69
C VAL A 296 9.19 8.13 4.24
N ARG A 297 9.18 9.36 3.78
CA ARG A 297 8.10 10.32 4.01
C ARG A 297 7.42 10.66 2.69
N THR A 298 6.10 10.75 2.68
CA THR A 298 5.36 11.22 1.50
C THR A 298 4.50 12.42 1.82
N THR A 299 4.47 13.36 0.90
CA THR A 299 3.62 14.55 0.91
C THR A 299 2.78 14.59 -0.36
N ARG A 300 1.57 15.16 -0.27
CA ARG A 300 0.73 15.44 -1.43
C ARG A 300 0.39 16.92 -1.45
N THR A 301 0.67 17.59 -2.56
CA THR A 301 0.19 18.94 -2.78
C THR A 301 -1.33 18.93 -2.96
N ARG A 302 -2.01 19.75 -2.16
CA ARG A 302 -3.46 19.97 -2.28
C ARG A 302 -3.79 20.82 -3.47
#